data_e612f999f1d5db7ec7d69febf43760af
#
_entry.id   e612f999f1d5db7ec7d69febf43760af
#
_cell.length_a   1.000
_cell.length_b   1.000
_cell.length_c   1.000
_cell.angle_alpha   90.00
_cell.angle_beta   90.00
_cell.angle_gamma   90.00
#
_symmetry.space_group_name_H-M   'P 1'
#
loop_
_entity.id
_entity.type
_entity.pdbx_description
1 polymer ?
#
loop_
_entity_poly.entity_id
_entity_poly.type
_entity_poly.pdbx_seq_one_letter_code
_entity_poly.pdbx_strand_id
1 'polypeptide(L)'
;DYPIWTNTSTKYYKVGEEMFEDMVEELEKAEKFIFLEYFIIQEGKMWDTILEILVRKAAMGVEVRIIYDDIGCVATLPPQYDLYIESLGINMHCMAFNPFVPMVSLVMNNRDHRKILVIDGKVAFNGGINLADEYINEISKYGHWKDSGICIKGEAVWNFTLMFLGTWRAYRKDNEDILKFKTAHRNSKDELANGFVQPFCDTPLEDEPIAENVYIEILNQAERYVYI
;
A
#
# COMPACT_ATOMS: atom_id res chain seq x y z
N ASP A 1 6.75 -13.99 -9.95
CA ASP A 1 5.62 -14.85 -9.52
C ASP A 1 5.27 -14.55 -8.08
N TYR A 2 3.96 -14.46 -7.79
CA TYR A 2 3.42 -14.25 -6.44
C TYR A 2 2.91 -15.59 -5.89
N PRO A 3 3.60 -16.21 -4.93
CA PRO A 3 3.18 -17.50 -4.39
C PRO A 3 1.88 -17.42 -3.58
N ILE A 4 1.21 -18.56 -3.48
CA ILE A 4 0.06 -18.77 -2.58
C ILE A 4 0.59 -19.09 -1.18
N TRP A 5 -0.04 -18.52 -0.17
CA TRP A 5 0.32 -18.68 1.24
C TRP A 5 -0.84 -19.23 2.07
N THR A 6 -0.53 -20.04 3.07
CA THR A 6 -1.52 -20.62 3.98
C THR A 6 -1.49 -20.03 5.39
N ASN A 7 -0.29 -19.58 5.83
CA ASN A 7 -0.09 -19.05 7.19
C ASN A 7 -0.32 -17.53 7.23
N THR A 8 -1.53 -17.10 6.87
CA THR A 8 -1.86 -15.68 6.82
C THR A 8 -3.29 -15.47 7.30
N SER A 9 -3.46 -14.66 8.33
CA SER A 9 -4.78 -14.21 8.79
C SER A 9 -5.21 -12.97 8.01
N THR A 10 -6.52 -12.78 7.92
CA THR A 10 -7.13 -11.64 7.20
C THR A 10 -8.20 -10.97 8.06
N LYS A 11 -8.27 -9.64 8.02
CA LYS A 11 -9.35 -8.84 8.61
C LYS A 11 -9.91 -7.92 7.52
N TYR A 12 -11.20 -8.06 7.26
CA TYR A 12 -11.92 -7.20 6.30
C TYR A 12 -12.49 -5.97 7.02
N TYR A 13 -12.41 -4.81 6.37
CA TYR A 13 -12.99 -3.55 6.82
C TYR A 13 -14.10 -3.13 5.86
N LYS A 14 -15.22 -2.73 6.43
CA LYS A 14 -16.38 -2.24 5.67
C LYS A 14 -16.30 -0.76 5.33
N VAL A 15 -15.50 -0.02 6.11
CA VAL A 15 -15.36 1.44 6.06
C VAL A 15 -13.93 1.84 6.40
N GLY A 16 -13.53 3.03 5.94
CA GLY A 16 -12.17 3.54 6.11
C GLY A 16 -11.80 3.85 7.54
N GLU A 17 -12.77 4.28 8.35
CA GLU A 17 -12.56 4.63 9.76
C GLU A 17 -11.99 3.46 10.55
N GLU A 18 -12.62 2.28 10.42
CA GLU A 18 -12.17 1.05 11.11
C GLU A 18 -10.75 0.63 10.65
N MET A 19 -10.46 0.77 9.35
CA MET A 19 -9.13 0.46 8.82
C MET A 19 -8.08 1.44 9.31
N PHE A 20 -8.40 2.73 9.37
CA PHE A 20 -7.49 3.77 9.81
C PHE A 20 -7.08 3.60 11.28
N GLU A 21 -8.03 3.24 12.16
CA GLU A 21 -7.73 2.94 13.57
C GLU A 21 -6.70 1.81 13.70
N ASP A 22 -6.89 0.70 12.96
CA ASP A 22 -5.95 -0.41 12.98
C ASP A 22 -4.60 -0.04 12.31
N MET A 23 -4.61 0.77 11.24
CA MET A 23 -3.37 1.26 10.61
C MET A 23 -2.52 2.04 11.61
N VAL A 24 -3.13 2.96 12.37
CA VAL A 24 -2.44 3.73 13.42
C VAL A 24 -1.86 2.80 14.49
N GLU A 25 -2.66 1.84 14.97
CA GLU A 25 -2.20 0.88 15.96
C GLU A 25 -1.01 0.04 15.48
N GLU A 26 -1.04 -0.45 14.25
CA GLU A 26 0.05 -1.27 13.70
C GLU A 26 1.29 -0.44 13.35
N LEU A 27 1.13 0.80 12.87
CA LEU A 27 2.24 1.73 12.65
C LEU A 27 3.01 2.02 13.93
N GLU A 28 2.30 2.15 15.08
CA GLU A 28 2.91 2.34 16.38
C GLU A 28 3.77 1.16 16.85
N LYS A 29 3.53 -0.03 16.29
CA LYS A 29 4.29 -1.25 16.59
C LYS A 29 5.50 -1.46 15.69
N ALA A 30 5.69 -0.64 14.66
CA ALA A 30 6.80 -0.77 13.71
C ALA A 30 8.17 -0.71 14.39
N GLU A 31 9.06 -1.63 14.02
CA GLU A 31 10.39 -1.79 14.61
C GLU A 31 11.53 -1.72 13.57
N LYS A 32 11.26 -2.06 12.28
CA LYS A 32 12.29 -2.22 11.25
C LYS A 32 12.07 -1.33 10.04
N PHE A 33 10.90 -1.47 9.39
CA PHE A 33 10.58 -0.69 8.21
C PHE A 33 9.08 -0.51 8.01
N ILE A 34 8.73 0.58 7.33
CA ILE A 34 7.37 0.93 6.92
C ILE A 34 7.43 1.32 5.45
N PHE A 35 6.62 0.67 4.60
CA PHE A 35 6.46 0.98 3.18
C PHE A 35 5.04 1.41 2.89
N LEU A 36 4.89 2.57 2.25
CA LEU A 36 3.59 3.11 1.82
C LEU A 36 3.61 3.38 0.31
N GLU A 37 2.61 2.91 -0.41
CA GLU A 37 2.39 3.14 -1.83
C GLU A 37 0.92 3.51 -2.04
N TYR A 38 0.65 4.79 -2.35
CA TYR A 38 -0.71 5.32 -2.42
C TYR A 38 -0.92 6.22 -3.64
N PHE A 39 -2.10 6.12 -4.25
CA PHE A 39 -2.46 6.96 -5.39
C PHE A 39 -2.74 8.40 -4.97
N ILE A 40 -3.49 8.61 -3.88
CA ILE A 40 -3.77 9.95 -3.34
C ILE A 40 -3.26 10.02 -1.91
N ILE A 41 -2.51 11.09 -1.64
CA ILE A 41 -2.20 11.59 -0.30
C ILE A 41 -2.70 13.03 -0.25
N GLN A 42 -3.39 13.40 0.81
CA GLN A 42 -3.88 14.76 1.03
C GLN A 42 -3.62 15.15 2.49
N GLU A 43 -3.06 16.34 2.69
CA GLU A 43 -2.91 16.93 4.02
C GLU A 43 -4.25 17.02 4.74
N GLY A 44 -4.30 16.62 6.01
CA GLY A 44 -5.48 16.53 6.83
C GLY A 44 -5.28 15.54 7.97
N LYS A 45 -6.32 15.31 8.76
CA LYS A 45 -6.25 14.49 9.98
C LYS A 45 -5.66 13.10 9.73
N MET A 46 -6.11 12.41 8.68
CA MET A 46 -5.63 11.06 8.38
C MET A 46 -4.15 11.04 8.06
N TRP A 47 -3.72 11.86 7.10
CA TRP A 47 -2.33 11.89 6.68
C TRP A 47 -1.41 12.47 7.74
N ASP A 48 -1.80 13.57 8.39
CA ASP A 48 -0.98 14.22 9.41
C ASP A 48 -0.71 13.30 10.60
N THR A 49 -1.73 12.51 11.02
CA THR A 49 -1.57 11.49 12.05
C THR A 49 -0.57 10.42 11.65
N ILE A 50 -0.69 9.90 10.41
CA ILE A 50 0.24 8.90 9.89
C ILE A 50 1.64 9.48 9.79
N LEU A 51 1.80 10.67 9.20
CA LEU A 51 3.10 11.31 9.00
C LEU A 51 3.81 11.57 10.34
N GLU A 52 3.10 12.01 11.38
CA GLU A 52 3.67 12.19 12.72
C GLU A 52 4.27 10.88 13.25
N ILE A 53 3.54 9.76 13.08
CA ILE A 53 4.04 8.44 13.50
C ILE A 53 5.28 8.05 12.67
N LEU A 54 5.23 8.24 11.35
CA LEU A 54 6.35 7.91 10.45
C LEU A 54 7.62 8.66 10.83
N VAL A 55 7.52 9.96 11.05
CA VAL A 55 8.67 10.82 11.47
C VAL A 55 9.24 10.35 12.80
N ARG A 56 8.39 10.09 13.78
CA ARG A 56 8.81 9.59 15.09
C ARG A 56 9.47 8.22 14.99
N LYS A 57 8.93 7.29 14.19
CA LYS A 57 9.51 5.97 13.95
C LYS A 57 10.85 6.07 13.21
N ALA A 58 10.95 6.93 12.22
CA ALA A 58 12.19 7.19 11.50
C ALA A 58 13.29 7.73 12.41
N ALA A 59 12.94 8.62 13.34
CA ALA A 59 13.87 9.12 14.35
C ALA A 59 14.37 8.02 15.33
N MET A 60 13.60 6.94 15.48
CA MET A 60 13.96 5.74 16.25
C MET A 60 14.75 4.70 15.44
N GLY A 61 15.03 4.97 14.15
CA GLY A 61 15.82 4.10 13.28
C GLY A 61 14.99 3.18 12.36
N VAL A 62 13.66 3.30 12.35
CA VAL A 62 12.79 2.57 11.40
C VAL A 62 12.97 3.15 10.02
N GLU A 63 13.21 2.30 9.01
CA GLU A 63 13.32 2.71 7.61
C GLU A 63 11.92 2.99 7.04
N VAL A 64 11.65 4.21 6.61
CA VAL A 64 10.36 4.63 6.03
C VAL A 64 10.54 4.92 4.55
N ARG A 65 9.72 4.26 3.71
CA ARG A 65 9.69 4.52 2.26
C ARG A 65 8.26 4.83 1.81
N ILE A 66 8.10 5.91 1.08
CA ILE A 66 6.81 6.38 0.58
C ILE A 66 6.86 6.50 -0.94
N ILE A 67 5.86 5.96 -1.61
CA ILE A 67 5.57 6.16 -3.03
C ILE A 67 4.19 6.80 -3.13
N TYR A 68 4.08 7.89 -3.86
CA TYR A 68 2.77 8.46 -4.22
C TYR A 68 2.70 8.72 -5.72
N ASP A 69 1.50 8.61 -6.30
CA ASP A 69 1.30 8.95 -7.71
C ASP A 69 1.28 10.47 -7.90
N ASP A 70 2.14 10.99 -8.77
CA ASP A 70 2.30 12.43 -8.96
C ASP A 70 1.01 13.10 -9.46
N ILE A 71 0.33 12.52 -10.44
CA ILE A 71 -0.96 13.05 -10.93
C ILE A 71 -2.08 12.86 -9.90
N GLY A 72 -2.09 11.74 -9.19
CA GLY A 72 -3.05 11.50 -8.10
C GLY A 72 -2.95 12.56 -7.01
N CYS A 73 -1.76 13.10 -6.79
CA CYS A 73 -1.48 14.07 -5.74
C CYS A 73 -1.29 15.51 -6.21
N VAL A 74 -1.34 15.81 -7.52
CA VAL A 74 -1.05 17.15 -8.08
C VAL A 74 -1.94 18.26 -7.52
N ALA A 75 -3.17 17.94 -7.12
CA ALA A 75 -4.12 18.89 -6.54
C ALA A 75 -4.17 18.86 -5.00
N THR A 76 -3.48 17.92 -4.36
CA THR A 76 -3.60 17.63 -2.92
C THR A 76 -2.31 17.84 -2.16
N LEU A 77 -1.17 17.83 -2.83
CA LEU A 77 0.16 18.01 -2.24
C LEU A 77 0.91 19.19 -2.90
N PRO A 78 1.74 19.92 -2.14
CA PRO A 78 2.61 20.96 -2.73
C PRO A 78 3.66 20.35 -3.67
N PRO A 79 4.19 21.15 -4.63
CA PRO A 79 5.28 20.71 -5.48
C PRO A 79 6.51 20.26 -4.68
N GLN A 80 7.22 19.24 -5.18
CA GLN A 80 8.42 18.68 -4.52
C GLN A 80 8.15 18.12 -3.12
N TYR A 81 6.97 17.55 -2.92
CA TYR A 81 6.58 16.99 -1.63
C TYR A 81 7.47 15.80 -1.21
N ASP A 82 8.00 15.06 -2.16
CA ASP A 82 9.00 14.01 -1.93
C ASP A 82 10.25 14.55 -1.23
N LEU A 83 10.78 15.70 -1.68
CA LEU A 83 11.93 16.34 -1.05
C LEU A 83 11.59 16.86 0.36
N TYR A 84 10.37 17.37 0.54
CA TYR A 84 9.89 17.77 1.87
C TYR A 84 9.89 16.56 2.82
N ILE A 85 9.30 15.45 2.44
CA ILE A 85 9.28 14.22 3.26
C ILE A 85 10.69 13.74 3.59
N GLU A 86 11.61 13.71 2.61
CA GLU A 86 13.00 13.32 2.85
C GLU A 86 13.73 14.27 3.81
N SER A 87 13.36 15.54 3.85
CA SER A 87 13.93 16.51 4.79
C SER A 87 13.54 16.29 6.25
N LEU A 88 12.50 15.50 6.51
CA LEU A 88 11.98 15.24 7.87
C LEU A 88 12.85 14.26 8.67
N GLY A 89 13.73 13.49 8.02
CA GLY A 89 14.63 12.58 8.73
C GLY A 89 15.49 11.71 7.83
N ILE A 90 16.64 11.27 8.32
CA ILE A 90 17.61 10.47 7.54
C ILE A 90 17.07 9.11 7.10
N ASN A 91 16.10 8.56 7.81
CA ASN A 91 15.45 7.29 7.49
C ASN A 91 14.09 7.49 6.77
N MET A 92 13.79 8.73 6.35
CA MET A 92 12.61 9.06 5.55
C MET A 92 13.01 9.13 4.08
N HIS A 93 12.41 8.28 3.27
CA HIS A 93 12.64 8.24 1.82
C HIS A 93 11.31 8.34 1.10
N CYS A 94 11.25 9.18 0.07
CA CYS A 94 10.01 9.40 -0.67
C CYS A 94 10.28 9.53 -2.17
N MET A 95 9.33 9.12 -2.99
CA MET A 95 9.37 9.38 -4.42
C MET A 95 7.98 9.57 -5.00
N ALA A 96 7.88 10.47 -5.97
CA ALA A 96 6.71 10.60 -6.83
C ALA A 96 6.77 9.56 -7.96
N PHE A 97 5.72 8.75 -8.10
CA PHE A 97 5.59 7.82 -9.22
C PHE A 97 5.20 8.58 -10.50
N ASN A 98 5.95 8.35 -11.56
CA ASN A 98 5.75 8.91 -12.91
C ASN A 98 5.46 10.42 -12.89
N PRO A 99 6.46 11.26 -12.49
CA PRO A 99 6.31 12.70 -12.37
C PRO A 99 5.77 13.33 -13.66
N PHE A 100 4.82 14.24 -13.51
CA PHE A 100 4.21 14.94 -14.62
C PHE A 100 5.19 15.94 -15.26
N VAL A 101 5.57 15.68 -16.50
CA VAL A 101 6.37 16.61 -17.29
C VAL A 101 5.51 17.18 -18.42
N PRO A 102 5.13 18.47 -18.38
CA PRO A 102 4.33 19.09 -19.44
C PRO A 102 4.97 18.89 -20.82
N MET A 103 4.15 18.55 -21.82
CA MET A 103 4.52 18.39 -23.25
C MET A 103 5.39 17.17 -23.61
N VAL A 104 5.80 16.31 -22.70
CA VAL A 104 6.71 15.17 -23.00
C VAL A 104 6.03 13.79 -22.81
N SER A 105 4.80 13.75 -22.36
CA SER A 105 4.23 12.52 -21.78
C SER A 105 3.40 11.69 -22.76
N LEU A 106 4.04 10.80 -23.51
CA LEU A 106 3.37 9.63 -24.12
C LEU A 106 2.97 8.56 -23.05
N VAL A 107 3.48 8.68 -21.84
CA VAL A 107 3.34 7.72 -20.73
C VAL A 107 2.41 8.25 -19.62
N MET A 108 1.67 9.34 -19.86
CA MET A 108 0.79 9.97 -18.86
C MET A 108 -0.26 9.02 -18.27
N ASN A 109 -0.68 8.01 -19.02
CA ASN A 109 -1.73 7.08 -18.60
C ASN A 109 -1.23 5.97 -17.66
N ASN A 110 0.07 5.78 -17.56
CA ASN A 110 0.63 4.80 -16.62
C ASN A 110 0.61 5.40 -15.21
N ARG A 111 -0.44 5.08 -14.45
CA ARG A 111 -0.63 5.57 -13.08
C ARG A 111 -0.55 4.40 -12.10
N ASP A 112 -0.05 4.70 -10.92
CA ASP A 112 -0.02 3.74 -9.83
C ASP A 112 -1.25 3.94 -8.94
N HIS A 113 -2.27 3.10 -9.16
CA HIS A 113 -3.51 3.18 -8.40
C HIS A 113 -3.54 2.27 -7.16
N ARG A 114 -2.40 1.66 -6.80
CA ARG A 114 -2.30 0.79 -5.61
C ARG A 114 -2.40 1.58 -4.32
N LYS A 115 -2.88 0.94 -3.28
CA LYS A 115 -2.92 1.42 -1.91
C LYS A 115 -2.38 0.31 -1.05
N ILE A 116 -1.10 0.42 -0.71
CA ILE A 116 -0.36 -0.61 0.04
C ILE A 116 0.33 0.05 1.22
N LEU A 117 0.13 -0.51 2.41
CA LEU A 117 0.93 -0.24 3.58
C LEU A 117 1.54 -1.56 4.05
N VAL A 118 2.85 -1.64 4.17
CA VAL A 118 3.56 -2.79 4.73
C VAL A 118 4.33 -2.36 5.96
N ILE A 119 4.22 -3.13 7.06
CA ILE A 119 4.90 -2.87 8.32
C ILE A 119 5.72 -4.11 8.69
N ASP A 120 7.04 -3.96 8.76
CA ASP A 120 8.03 -4.97 9.18
C ASP A 120 7.97 -6.30 8.41
N GLY A 121 7.29 -6.35 7.24
CA GLY A 121 6.99 -7.59 6.55
C GLY A 121 6.07 -8.53 7.34
N LYS A 122 5.41 -8.05 8.38
CA LYS A 122 4.51 -8.81 9.27
C LYS A 122 3.04 -8.51 9.02
N VAL A 123 2.73 -7.25 8.69
CA VAL A 123 1.37 -6.73 8.49
C VAL A 123 1.32 -5.98 7.17
N ALA A 124 0.25 -6.15 6.41
CA ALA A 124 -0.03 -5.30 5.26
C ALA A 124 -1.51 -4.92 5.22
N PHE A 125 -1.76 -3.68 4.76
CA PHE A 125 -3.08 -3.16 4.46
C PHE A 125 -3.19 -2.89 2.97
N ASN A 126 -4.35 -3.20 2.40
CA ASN A 126 -4.69 -2.95 1.00
C ASN A 126 -6.19 -2.69 0.86
N GLY A 127 -6.60 -1.99 -0.20
CA GLY A 127 -8.01 -1.70 -0.47
C GLY A 127 -8.22 -0.52 -1.41
N GLY A 128 -9.43 0.05 -1.38
CA GLY A 128 -9.79 1.23 -2.16
C GLY A 128 -9.45 2.56 -1.48
N ILE A 129 -9.14 2.53 -0.18
CA ILE A 129 -8.99 3.70 0.69
C ILE A 129 -7.65 4.39 0.43
N ASN A 130 -7.67 5.67 0.03
CA ASN A 130 -6.49 6.53 -0.05
C ASN A 130 -6.22 7.25 1.29
N LEU A 131 -5.13 8.00 1.37
CA LEU A 131 -4.75 8.74 2.57
C LEU A 131 -5.29 10.17 2.52
N ALA A 132 -6.61 10.32 2.70
CA ALA A 132 -7.30 11.59 2.74
C ALA A 132 -8.57 11.51 3.61
N ASP A 133 -8.96 12.63 4.18
CA ASP A 133 -10.00 12.75 5.21
C ASP A 133 -11.39 12.32 4.75
N GLU A 134 -11.71 12.41 3.46
CA GLU A 134 -12.96 11.90 2.92
C GLU A 134 -13.10 10.39 3.05
N TYR A 135 -12.01 9.62 3.00
CA TYR A 135 -12.04 8.15 3.10
C TYR A 135 -12.31 7.64 4.52
N ILE A 136 -12.10 8.50 5.52
CA ILE A 136 -12.41 8.21 6.93
C ILE A 136 -13.61 9.02 7.44
N ASN A 137 -14.38 9.63 6.53
CA ASN A 137 -15.56 10.45 6.82
C ASN A 137 -15.32 11.61 7.80
N GLU A 138 -14.09 12.07 7.95
CA GLU A 138 -13.78 13.29 8.73
C GLU A 138 -14.32 14.54 8.03
N ILE A 139 -14.36 14.51 6.69
CA ILE A 139 -14.99 15.52 5.86
C ILE A 139 -16.02 14.88 4.92
N SER A 140 -17.16 15.55 4.72
CA SER A 140 -18.22 15.09 3.82
C SER A 140 -18.12 15.77 2.45
N LYS A 141 -17.16 15.34 1.63
CA LYS A 141 -16.93 15.92 0.29
C LYS A 141 -18.01 15.50 -0.71
N TYR A 142 -18.46 14.25 -0.62
CA TYR A 142 -19.45 13.64 -1.53
C TYR A 142 -20.55 12.87 -0.79
N GLY A 143 -20.83 13.22 0.47
CA GLY A 143 -21.66 12.45 1.39
C GLY A 143 -20.83 11.45 2.20
N HIS A 144 -21.50 10.48 2.82
CA HIS A 144 -20.79 9.42 3.55
C HIS A 144 -20.05 8.51 2.58
N TRP A 145 -18.74 8.47 2.71
CA TRP A 145 -17.87 7.64 1.88
C TRP A 145 -17.84 6.21 2.40
N LYS A 146 -18.16 5.27 1.53
CA LYS A 146 -18.05 3.85 1.83
C LYS A 146 -17.05 3.21 0.90
N ASP A 147 -15.97 2.75 1.46
CA ASP A 147 -14.94 1.99 0.78
C ASP A 147 -14.53 0.80 1.64
N SER A 148 -13.81 -0.14 1.08
CA SER A 148 -13.42 -1.35 1.80
C SER A 148 -11.91 -1.56 1.76
N GLY A 149 -11.43 -2.27 2.78
CA GLY A 149 -10.04 -2.66 2.85
C GLY A 149 -9.85 -4.01 3.51
N ILE A 150 -8.65 -4.48 3.46
CA ILE A 150 -8.20 -5.72 4.09
C ILE A 150 -6.87 -5.51 4.78
N CYS A 151 -6.74 -6.06 5.98
CA CYS A 151 -5.46 -6.25 6.65
C CYS A 151 -5.08 -7.72 6.56
N ILE A 152 -3.85 -8.01 6.23
CA ILE A 152 -3.28 -9.34 6.31
C ILE A 152 -2.10 -9.38 7.26
N LYS A 153 -1.97 -10.50 8.02
CA LYS A 153 -0.85 -10.76 8.93
C LYS A 153 -0.31 -12.15 8.66
N GLY A 154 0.97 -12.27 8.32
CA GLY A 154 1.59 -13.56 8.03
C GLY A 154 2.40 -13.58 6.74
N GLU A 155 2.61 -14.77 6.19
CA GLU A 155 3.57 -15.00 5.10
C GLU A 155 3.20 -14.29 3.80
N ALA A 156 1.90 -14.09 3.51
CA ALA A 156 1.45 -13.40 2.29
C ALA A 156 1.82 -11.90 2.25
N VAL A 157 2.20 -11.30 3.38
CA VAL A 157 2.74 -9.92 3.43
C VAL A 157 3.98 -9.78 2.55
N TRP A 158 4.73 -10.87 2.34
CA TRP A 158 5.87 -10.87 1.44
C TRP A 158 5.52 -10.49 0.01
N ASN A 159 4.35 -10.88 -0.51
CA ASN A 159 3.93 -10.51 -1.85
C ASN A 159 3.75 -8.98 -1.97
N PHE A 160 3.11 -8.32 -0.98
CA PHE A 160 2.99 -6.86 -0.95
C PHE A 160 4.35 -6.17 -0.81
N THR A 161 5.26 -6.75 -0.01
CA THR A 161 6.63 -6.25 0.10
C THR A 161 7.36 -6.30 -1.25
N LEU A 162 7.20 -7.38 -2.02
CA LEU A 162 7.77 -7.50 -3.36
C LEU A 162 7.16 -6.51 -4.36
N MET A 163 5.84 -6.27 -4.30
CA MET A 163 5.16 -5.27 -5.15
C MET A 163 5.76 -3.89 -4.94
N PHE A 164 5.82 -3.45 -3.68
CA PHE A 164 6.41 -2.17 -3.31
C PHE A 164 7.88 -2.05 -3.78
N LEU A 165 8.71 -3.05 -3.44
CA LEU A 165 10.13 -3.05 -3.79
C LEU A 165 10.36 -3.10 -5.30
N GLY A 166 9.47 -3.74 -6.07
CA GLY A 166 9.50 -3.74 -7.52
C GLY A 166 9.38 -2.32 -8.09
N THR A 167 8.39 -1.57 -7.66
CA THR A 167 8.20 -0.16 -8.03
C THR A 167 9.37 0.70 -7.55
N TRP A 168 9.74 0.57 -6.29
CA TRP A 168 10.83 1.35 -5.69
C TRP A 168 12.14 1.21 -6.48
N ARG A 169 12.56 -0.02 -6.77
CA ARG A 169 13.81 -0.30 -7.48
C ARG A 169 13.79 0.15 -8.93
N ALA A 170 12.64 0.10 -9.60
CA ALA A 170 12.51 0.56 -10.98
C ALA A 170 12.86 2.07 -11.10
N TYR A 171 12.53 2.87 -10.10
CA TYR A 171 12.76 4.31 -10.09
C TYR A 171 14.07 4.71 -9.42
N ARG A 172 14.37 4.16 -8.25
CA ARG A 172 15.59 4.52 -7.48
C ARG A 172 16.85 3.81 -7.98
N LYS A 173 16.72 2.80 -8.88
CA LYS A 173 17.83 1.98 -9.42
C LYS A 173 18.71 1.40 -8.31
N ASP A 174 18.08 0.99 -7.24
CA ASP A 174 18.70 0.45 -6.05
C ASP A 174 19.04 -1.03 -6.28
N ASN A 175 20.23 -1.46 -5.89
CA ASN A 175 20.71 -2.84 -5.98
C ASN A 175 20.74 -3.54 -4.62
N GLU A 176 20.00 -3.04 -3.64
CA GLU A 176 19.96 -3.66 -2.31
C GLU A 176 19.41 -5.09 -2.32
N ASP A 177 19.86 -5.88 -1.36
CA ASP A 177 19.31 -7.22 -1.16
C ASP A 177 17.89 -7.14 -0.59
N ILE A 178 16.89 -7.47 -1.42
CA ILE A 178 15.48 -7.45 -1.02
C ILE A 178 15.16 -8.46 0.09
N LEU A 179 15.99 -9.50 0.25
CA LEU A 179 15.79 -10.53 1.27
C LEU A 179 15.95 -9.98 2.70
N LYS A 180 16.62 -8.83 2.87
CA LYS A 180 16.71 -8.16 4.18
C LYS A 180 15.34 -7.77 4.74
N PHE A 181 14.33 -7.58 3.86
CA PHE A 181 12.95 -7.24 4.23
C PHE A 181 12.06 -8.47 4.44
N LYS A 182 12.59 -9.67 4.14
CA LYS A 182 11.83 -10.90 4.35
C LYS A 182 11.81 -11.25 5.83
N THR A 183 10.63 -11.21 6.42
CA THR A 183 10.45 -11.56 7.83
C THR A 183 10.14 -13.05 7.97
N ALA A 184 10.86 -13.72 8.88
CA ALA A 184 10.53 -15.09 9.25
C ALA A 184 9.28 -15.04 10.16
N HIS A 185 8.16 -15.57 9.67
CA HIS A 185 6.99 -15.77 10.48
C HIS A 185 7.18 -17.04 11.33
N ARG A 186 7.23 -16.87 12.66
CA ARG A 186 7.06 -18.03 13.53
C ARG A 186 5.60 -18.46 13.39
N ASN A 187 5.38 -19.77 13.16
CA ASN A 187 4.05 -20.37 13.14
C ASN A 187 3.32 -20.00 14.46
N SER A 188 2.70 -18.83 14.50
CA SER A 188 1.62 -18.63 15.43
C SER A 188 0.51 -19.54 14.91
N LYS A 189 0.08 -20.48 15.73
CA LYS A 189 -1.17 -21.22 15.51
C LYS A 189 -2.32 -20.22 15.66
N ASP A 190 -2.39 -19.26 14.75
CA ASP A 190 -3.51 -18.35 14.68
C ASP A 190 -4.68 -19.17 14.13
N GLU A 191 -5.61 -19.52 14.98
CA GLU A 191 -6.78 -20.34 14.66
C GLU A 191 -7.64 -19.73 13.53
N LEU A 192 -7.35 -18.48 13.14
CA LEU A 192 -8.01 -17.76 12.05
C LEU A 192 -7.35 -17.92 10.67
N ALA A 193 -6.21 -18.58 10.58
CA ALA A 193 -5.48 -18.75 9.31
C ALA A 193 -5.94 -20.02 8.57
N ASN A 194 -7.23 -20.12 8.26
CA ASN A 194 -7.83 -21.23 7.53
C ASN A 194 -8.11 -20.85 6.07
N GLY A 195 -7.15 -21.06 5.18
CA GLY A 195 -7.36 -20.78 3.76
C GLY A 195 -6.08 -20.42 3.03
N PHE A 196 -6.27 -19.88 1.85
CA PHE A 196 -5.18 -19.46 0.97
C PHE A 196 -5.24 -17.95 0.73
N VAL A 197 -4.10 -17.28 0.76
CA VAL A 197 -3.97 -15.86 0.46
C VAL A 197 -2.90 -15.68 -0.61
N GLN A 198 -3.26 -15.05 -1.71
CA GLN A 198 -2.36 -14.78 -2.82
C GLN A 198 -2.50 -13.32 -3.28
N PRO A 199 -1.84 -12.35 -2.63
CA PRO A 199 -1.73 -11.02 -3.20
C PRO A 199 -0.97 -11.06 -4.53
N PHE A 200 -1.50 -10.41 -5.56
CA PHE A 200 -0.86 -10.26 -6.86
C PHE A 200 -1.15 -8.86 -7.42
N CYS A 201 -0.40 -8.44 -8.41
CA CYS A 201 -0.66 -7.18 -9.12
C CYS A 201 -0.33 -7.32 -10.60
N ASP A 202 -0.93 -6.46 -11.41
CA ASP A 202 -0.49 -6.20 -12.77
C ASP A 202 0.59 -5.10 -12.78
N THR A 203 1.42 -5.14 -13.78
CA THR A 203 2.43 -4.12 -14.06
C THR A 203 2.44 -3.82 -15.56
N PRO A 204 2.62 -2.56 -15.96
CA PRO A 204 2.71 -2.21 -17.37
C PRO A 204 3.97 -2.77 -18.07
N LEU A 205 4.82 -3.48 -17.34
CA LEU A 205 6.04 -4.12 -17.86
C LEU A 205 5.80 -5.57 -18.31
N GLU A 206 4.61 -6.12 -18.06
CA GLU A 206 4.20 -7.47 -18.43
C GLU A 206 3.01 -7.40 -19.39
N ASP A 207 3.02 -8.23 -20.42
CA ASP A 207 1.96 -8.27 -21.45
C ASP A 207 0.74 -9.07 -21.00
N GLU A 208 0.83 -9.81 -19.89
CA GLU A 208 -0.25 -10.66 -19.39
C GLU A 208 -1.17 -9.87 -18.42
N PRO A 209 -2.46 -9.68 -18.74
CA PRO A 209 -3.43 -9.02 -17.89
C PRO A 209 -3.90 -9.97 -16.76
N ILE A 210 -3.07 -10.18 -15.75
CA ILE A 210 -3.31 -11.17 -14.69
C ILE A 210 -4.62 -10.90 -13.95
N ALA A 211 -4.90 -9.65 -13.59
CA ALA A 211 -6.11 -9.29 -12.85
C ALA A 211 -7.37 -9.55 -13.69
N GLU A 212 -7.38 -9.19 -14.97
CA GLU A 212 -8.49 -9.46 -15.88
C GLU A 212 -8.72 -10.97 -16.00
N ASN A 213 -7.66 -11.74 -16.23
CA ASN A 213 -7.73 -13.19 -16.35
C ASN A 213 -8.29 -13.84 -15.07
N VAL A 214 -7.89 -13.39 -13.89
CA VAL A 214 -8.41 -13.89 -12.60
C VAL A 214 -9.91 -13.57 -12.45
N TYR A 215 -10.33 -12.33 -12.78
CA TYR A 215 -11.75 -11.98 -12.76
C TYR A 215 -12.58 -12.85 -13.70
N ILE A 216 -12.13 -13.02 -14.95
CA ILE A 216 -12.81 -13.85 -15.94
C ILE A 216 -12.89 -15.29 -15.46
N GLU A 217 -11.82 -15.83 -14.90
CA GLU A 217 -11.78 -17.21 -14.39
C GLU A 217 -12.75 -17.42 -13.23
N ILE A 218 -12.80 -16.50 -12.27
CA ILE A 218 -13.77 -16.53 -11.15
C ILE A 218 -15.21 -16.52 -11.69
N LEU A 219 -15.51 -15.66 -12.67
CA LEU A 219 -16.84 -15.59 -13.29
C LEU A 219 -17.21 -16.87 -14.01
N ASN A 220 -16.26 -17.47 -14.75
CA ASN A 220 -16.46 -18.71 -15.48
C ASN A 220 -16.69 -19.92 -14.55
N GLN A 221 -16.09 -19.92 -13.36
CA GLN A 221 -16.23 -21.00 -12.36
C GLN A 221 -17.45 -20.85 -11.47
N ALA A 222 -18.19 -19.75 -11.57
CA ALA A 222 -19.37 -19.53 -10.75
C ALA A 222 -20.49 -20.51 -11.08
N GLU A 223 -20.94 -21.29 -10.08
CA GLU A 223 -21.98 -22.34 -10.29
C GLU A 223 -23.39 -21.88 -9.90
N ARG A 224 -23.55 -20.87 -9.07
CA ARG A 224 -24.86 -20.47 -8.52
C ARG A 224 -25.19 -19.01 -8.74
N TYR A 225 -24.31 -18.10 -8.36
CA TYR A 225 -24.53 -16.67 -8.47
C TYR A 225 -23.21 -15.89 -8.47
N VAL A 226 -23.25 -14.68 -9.00
CA VAL A 226 -22.19 -13.67 -8.94
C VAL A 226 -22.82 -12.38 -8.45
N TYR A 227 -22.19 -11.73 -7.49
CA TYR A 227 -22.53 -10.38 -7.06
C TYR A 227 -21.36 -9.45 -7.46
N ILE A 228 -21.69 -8.32 -8.09
CA ILE A 228 -20.72 -7.30 -8.54
C ILE A 228 -21.17 -5.94 -8.00
#